data_6fe08056a8b829dcd22e32e4aa9b600c
#
_entry.id   6fe08056a8b829dcd22e32e4aa9b600c
#
_cell.length_a   1.000
_cell.length_b   1.000
_cell.length_c   1.000
_cell.angle_alpha   90.00
_cell.angle_beta   90.00
_cell.angle_gamma   90.00
#
_symmetry.space_group_name_H-M   'P 1'
#
loop_
_entity.id
_entity.type
_entity.pdbx_description
1 polymer ?
#
loop_
_entity_poly.entity_id
_entity_poly.type
_entity_poly.pdbx_seq_one_letter_code
_entity_poly.pdbx_strand_id
1 'polypeptide(L)'
;LNLTVAAFGVGSVAGGWLQDKAGPRLCALAGSGLLAAGFAAAALLPAGWTAAFYAGFCIPAGVGCAFLYPAVMTCAQRWYPEKRGLATGVPGVGFGLSGLAITLVHRTAGGMWGLRGSFWTLAVLAAVVCGGGSLLLSLPPDAPVRPSEGMTPVQVLKSKSWRLLALAGALA
;
A
#
# COMPACT_ATOMS: atom_id res chain seq x y z
N LEU A 1 -2.74 -12.89 9.04
CA LEU A 1 -2.69 -12.63 7.60
C LEU A 1 -4.04 -12.10 7.09
N ASN A 2 -5.15 -12.76 7.42
CA ASN A 2 -6.47 -12.40 6.91
C ASN A 2 -6.93 -10.98 7.27
N LEU A 3 -6.59 -10.49 8.47
CA LEU A 3 -6.97 -9.13 8.89
C LEU A 3 -6.26 -8.04 8.08
N THR A 4 -4.98 -8.23 7.77
CA THR A 4 -4.22 -7.29 6.93
C THR A 4 -4.75 -7.25 5.50
N VAL A 5 -5.12 -8.42 4.95
CA VAL A 5 -5.71 -8.52 3.61
C VAL A 5 -7.11 -7.88 3.58
N ALA A 6 -7.93 -8.11 4.62
CA ALA A 6 -9.24 -7.46 4.74
C ALA A 6 -9.09 -5.93 4.87
N ALA A 7 -8.16 -5.45 5.69
CA ALA A 7 -7.85 -4.03 5.83
C ALA A 7 -7.35 -3.42 4.51
N PHE A 8 -6.52 -4.16 3.75
CA PHE A 8 -6.09 -3.77 2.41
C PHE A 8 -7.28 -3.65 1.45
N GLY A 9 -8.19 -4.63 1.43
CA GLY A 9 -9.38 -4.60 0.57
C GLY A 9 -10.28 -3.39 0.85
N VAL A 10 -10.61 -3.13 2.11
CA VAL A 10 -11.41 -1.96 2.50
C VAL A 10 -10.64 -0.66 2.25
N GLY A 11 -9.35 -0.64 2.59
CA GLY A 11 -8.47 0.49 2.38
C GLY A 11 -8.33 0.87 0.90
N SER A 12 -8.36 -0.11 -0.02
CA SER A 12 -8.21 0.17 -1.45
C SER A 12 -9.36 1.01 -2.02
N VAL A 13 -10.57 0.85 -1.50
CA VAL A 13 -11.73 1.68 -1.88
C VAL A 13 -11.54 3.12 -1.39
N ALA A 14 -11.14 3.28 -0.13
CA ALA A 14 -10.85 4.60 0.44
C ALA A 14 -9.65 5.27 -0.24
N GLY A 15 -8.59 4.49 -0.54
CA GLY A 15 -7.40 4.96 -1.26
C GLY A 15 -7.71 5.44 -2.67
N GLY A 16 -8.55 4.70 -3.42
CA GLY A 16 -9.02 5.12 -4.74
C GLY A 16 -9.75 6.46 -4.69
N TRP A 17 -10.69 6.60 -3.76
CA TRP A 17 -11.42 7.85 -3.58
C TRP A 17 -10.52 9.03 -3.17
N LEU A 18 -9.55 8.79 -2.27
CA LEU A 18 -8.57 9.81 -1.87
C LEU A 18 -7.67 10.20 -3.04
N GLN A 19 -7.23 9.23 -3.82
CA GLN A 19 -6.39 9.44 -4.99
C GLN A 19 -7.10 10.28 -6.07
N ASP A 20 -8.40 10.05 -6.30
CA ASP A 20 -9.20 10.82 -7.25
C ASP A 20 -9.37 12.28 -6.82
N LYS A 21 -9.49 12.54 -5.50
CA LYS A 21 -9.68 13.89 -4.96
C LYS A 21 -8.37 14.65 -4.71
N ALA A 22 -7.41 14.00 -4.08
CA ALA A 22 -6.20 14.64 -3.57
C ALA A 22 -4.96 14.35 -4.44
N GLY A 23 -5.10 13.46 -5.42
CA GLY A 23 -4.01 13.03 -6.28
C GLY A 23 -3.14 11.91 -5.69
N PRO A 24 -2.32 11.25 -6.52
CA PRO A 24 -1.54 10.09 -6.12
C PRO A 24 -0.46 10.42 -5.10
N ARG A 25 0.12 11.62 -5.15
CA ARG A 25 1.17 12.05 -4.21
C ARG A 25 0.68 12.10 -2.76
N LEU A 26 -0.46 12.76 -2.52
CA LEU A 26 -1.03 12.86 -1.17
C LEU A 26 -1.55 11.50 -0.68
N CYS A 27 -2.12 10.70 -1.58
CA CYS A 27 -2.55 9.35 -1.26
C CYS A 27 -1.35 8.48 -0.82
N ALA A 28 -0.24 8.55 -1.56
CA ALA A 28 0.98 7.81 -1.22
C ALA A 28 1.62 8.30 0.09
N LEU A 29 1.64 9.61 0.35
CA LEU A 29 2.12 10.16 1.62
C LEU A 29 1.27 9.71 2.81
N ALA A 30 -0.05 9.73 2.69
CA ALA A 30 -0.95 9.23 3.72
C ALA A 30 -0.72 7.72 3.96
N GLY A 31 -0.55 6.95 2.88
CA GLY A 31 -0.24 5.52 2.94
C GLY A 31 1.09 5.22 3.64
N SER A 32 2.14 5.98 3.32
CA SER A 32 3.46 5.81 3.97
C SER A 32 3.42 6.16 5.46
N GLY A 33 2.68 7.21 5.83
CA GLY A 33 2.46 7.57 7.23
C GLY A 33 1.71 6.49 8.00
N LEU A 34 0.63 5.94 7.44
CA LEU A 34 -0.12 4.82 8.04
C LEU A 34 0.73 3.56 8.18
N LEU A 35 1.54 3.24 7.17
CA LEU A 35 2.43 2.09 7.22
C LEU A 35 3.50 2.24 8.30
N ALA A 36 4.14 3.41 8.37
CA ALA A 36 5.12 3.72 9.41
C ALA A 36 4.49 3.71 10.82
N ALA A 37 3.29 4.27 10.98
CA ALA A 37 2.54 4.24 12.24
C ALA A 37 2.17 2.81 12.66
N GLY A 38 1.81 1.93 11.71
CA GLY A 38 1.55 0.52 11.98
C GLY A 38 2.77 -0.21 12.53
N PHE A 39 3.94 -0.02 11.92
CA PHE A 39 5.20 -0.59 12.42
C PHE A 39 5.60 0.01 13.77
N ALA A 40 5.43 1.31 13.98
CA ALA A 40 5.70 1.96 15.27
C ALA A 40 4.76 1.45 16.37
N ALA A 41 3.48 1.29 16.08
CA ALA A 41 2.52 0.70 17.01
C ALA A 41 2.92 -0.73 17.38
N ALA A 42 3.36 -1.55 16.43
CA ALA A 42 3.86 -2.89 16.69
C ALA A 42 5.08 -2.91 17.63
N ALA A 43 5.96 -1.89 17.53
CA ALA A 43 7.13 -1.75 18.39
C ALA A 43 6.78 -1.33 19.82
N LEU A 44 5.72 -0.54 19.99
CA LEU A 44 5.30 0.02 21.29
C LEU A 44 4.44 -0.94 22.10
N LEU A 45 3.66 -1.80 21.44
CA LEU A 45 2.71 -2.68 22.13
C LEU A 45 3.41 -3.79 22.90
N PRO A 46 2.97 -4.07 24.15
CA PRO A 46 3.54 -5.16 24.94
C PRO A 46 3.15 -6.53 24.37
N ALA A 47 4.08 -7.50 24.49
CA ALA A 47 3.95 -8.84 23.92
C ALA A 47 2.72 -9.66 24.40
N GLY A 48 2.07 -9.25 25.49
CA GLY A 48 0.87 -9.92 26.03
C GLY A 48 -0.46 -9.47 25.43
N TRP A 49 -0.49 -8.39 24.65
CA TRP A 49 -1.72 -7.79 24.13
C TRP A 49 -1.94 -8.16 22.65
N THR A 50 -2.17 -9.44 22.41
CA THR A 50 -2.27 -9.99 21.04
C THR A 50 -3.35 -9.29 20.19
N ALA A 51 -4.53 -9.05 20.73
CA ALA A 51 -5.61 -8.36 20.01
C ALA A 51 -5.26 -6.91 19.65
N ALA A 52 -4.65 -6.17 20.58
CA ALA A 52 -4.19 -4.80 20.34
C ALA A 52 -3.04 -4.75 19.33
N PHE A 53 -2.15 -5.74 19.34
CA PHE A 53 -1.09 -5.89 18.35
C PHE A 53 -1.67 -6.11 16.95
N TYR A 54 -2.63 -7.02 16.78
CA TYR A 54 -3.27 -7.25 15.50
C TYR A 54 -4.02 -6.01 14.99
N ALA A 55 -4.76 -5.33 15.85
CA ALA A 55 -5.47 -4.11 15.47
C ALA A 55 -4.50 -2.95 15.18
N GLY A 56 -3.52 -2.72 16.02
CA GLY A 56 -2.57 -1.62 15.90
C GLY A 56 -1.56 -1.77 14.77
N PHE A 57 -1.27 -3.00 14.37
CA PHE A 57 -0.35 -3.27 13.25
C PHE A 57 -1.09 -3.58 11.94
N CYS A 58 -1.96 -4.60 11.94
CA CYS A 58 -2.54 -5.13 10.69
C CYS A 58 -3.45 -4.12 10.00
N ILE A 59 -4.22 -3.32 10.76
CA ILE A 59 -5.14 -2.35 10.15
C ILE A 59 -4.36 -1.19 9.51
N PRO A 60 -3.49 -0.45 10.22
CA PRO A 60 -2.75 0.65 9.60
C PRO A 60 -1.81 0.18 8.49
N ALA A 61 -1.15 -0.97 8.66
CA ALA A 61 -0.25 -1.51 7.63
C ALA A 61 -1.04 -1.93 6.38
N GLY A 62 -2.18 -2.60 6.54
CA GLY A 62 -3.04 -3.00 5.42
C GLY A 62 -3.59 -1.80 4.65
N VAL A 63 -4.14 -0.81 5.36
CA VAL A 63 -4.65 0.43 4.74
C VAL A 63 -3.52 1.25 4.12
N GLY A 64 -2.35 1.33 4.79
CA GLY A 64 -1.17 2.02 4.27
C GLY A 64 -0.70 1.44 2.93
N CYS A 65 -0.61 0.11 2.84
CA CYS A 65 -0.30 -0.58 1.58
C CYS A 65 -1.38 -0.35 0.52
N ALA A 66 -2.65 -0.32 0.90
CA ALA A 66 -3.78 -0.07 0.00
C ALA A 66 -3.77 1.34 -0.61
N PHE A 67 -3.17 2.31 0.07
CA PHE A 67 -3.01 3.68 -0.43
C PHE A 67 -1.75 3.80 -1.31
N LEU A 68 -0.66 3.17 -0.91
CA LEU A 68 0.61 3.23 -1.63
C LEU A 68 0.56 2.51 -2.97
N TYR A 69 0.07 1.27 -2.99
CA TYR A 69 0.14 0.41 -4.16
C TYR A 69 -0.56 0.98 -5.40
N PRO A 70 -1.86 1.37 -5.34
CA PRO A 70 -2.54 1.95 -6.50
C PRO A 70 -1.98 3.31 -6.89
N ALA A 71 -1.50 4.13 -5.95
CA ALA A 71 -0.89 5.41 -6.25
C ALA A 71 0.38 5.26 -7.11
N VAL A 72 1.27 4.34 -6.73
CA VAL A 72 2.49 4.03 -7.50
C VAL A 72 2.15 3.45 -8.87
N MET A 73 1.21 2.49 -8.93
CA MET A 73 0.78 1.87 -10.18
C MET A 73 0.19 2.89 -11.15
N THR A 74 -0.68 3.77 -10.66
CA THR A 74 -1.30 4.81 -11.50
C THR A 74 -0.27 5.79 -12.03
N CYS A 75 0.69 6.22 -11.21
CA CYS A 75 1.78 7.07 -11.66
C CYS A 75 2.61 6.37 -12.74
N ALA A 76 3.05 5.14 -12.51
CA ALA A 76 3.86 4.40 -13.48
C ALA A 76 3.14 4.22 -14.82
N GLN A 77 1.84 3.89 -14.81
CA GLN A 77 1.06 3.73 -16.04
C GLN A 77 0.82 5.04 -16.80
N ARG A 78 0.76 6.17 -16.10
CA ARG A 78 0.61 7.50 -16.73
C ARG A 78 1.91 8.00 -17.35
N TRP A 79 3.06 7.66 -16.77
CA TRP A 79 4.36 7.99 -17.33
C TRP A 79 4.73 7.12 -18.55
N TYR A 80 4.30 5.87 -18.58
CA TYR A 80 4.63 4.91 -19.64
C TYR A 80 3.37 4.30 -20.28
N PRO A 81 2.56 5.10 -20.98
CA PRO A 81 1.29 4.62 -21.56
C PRO A 81 1.48 3.57 -22.65
N GLU A 82 2.60 3.63 -23.37
CA GLU A 82 2.93 2.67 -24.45
C GLU A 82 3.46 1.33 -23.92
N LYS A 83 4.05 1.33 -22.72
CA LYS A 83 4.69 0.15 -22.10
C LYS A 83 4.02 -0.23 -20.79
N ARG A 84 2.69 -0.34 -20.81
CA ARG A 84 1.89 -0.61 -19.60
C ARG A 84 2.30 -1.87 -18.84
N GLY A 85 2.75 -2.91 -19.58
CA GLY A 85 3.26 -4.14 -18.95
C GLY A 85 4.51 -3.91 -18.10
N LEU A 86 5.48 -3.13 -18.60
CA LEU A 86 6.66 -2.74 -17.84
C LEU A 86 6.31 -1.81 -16.68
N ALA A 87 5.40 -0.86 -16.90
CA ALA A 87 4.94 0.08 -15.87
C ALA A 87 4.27 -0.62 -14.68
N THR A 88 3.63 -1.77 -14.90
CA THR A 88 3.06 -2.59 -13.83
C THR A 88 4.04 -3.63 -13.29
N GLY A 89 4.89 -4.18 -14.15
CA GLY A 89 5.85 -5.23 -13.78
C GLY A 89 6.93 -4.74 -12.82
N VAL A 90 7.52 -3.57 -13.08
CA VAL A 90 8.61 -3.01 -12.25
C VAL A 90 8.16 -2.76 -10.79
N PRO A 91 7.04 -2.05 -10.53
CA PRO A 91 6.53 -1.95 -9.16
C PRO A 91 6.12 -3.29 -8.55
N GLY A 92 5.62 -4.23 -9.37
CA GLY A 92 5.29 -5.59 -8.93
C GLY A 92 6.51 -6.37 -8.43
N VAL A 93 7.64 -6.28 -9.12
CA VAL A 93 8.91 -6.85 -8.68
C VAL A 93 9.36 -6.21 -7.37
N GLY A 94 9.28 -4.87 -7.26
CA GLY A 94 9.58 -4.16 -6.02
C GLY A 94 8.74 -4.64 -4.84
N PHE A 95 7.45 -4.89 -5.08
CA PHE A 95 6.55 -5.44 -4.07
C PHE A 95 6.96 -6.86 -3.64
N GLY A 96 7.33 -7.73 -4.60
CA GLY A 96 7.84 -9.07 -4.30
C GLY A 96 9.17 -9.04 -3.51
N LEU A 97 10.09 -8.16 -3.86
CA LEU A 97 11.37 -8.00 -3.18
C LEU A 97 11.23 -7.40 -1.76
N SER A 98 10.12 -6.72 -1.47
CA SER A 98 9.88 -6.14 -0.13
C SER A 98 9.87 -7.20 0.97
N GLY A 99 9.35 -8.39 0.70
CA GLY A 99 9.37 -9.51 1.63
C GLY A 99 10.79 -9.96 1.99
N LEU A 100 11.68 -9.99 1.01
CA LEU A 100 13.10 -10.30 1.21
C LEU A 100 13.79 -9.20 2.03
N ALA A 101 13.53 -7.93 1.71
CA ALA A 101 14.08 -6.80 2.44
C ALA A 101 13.62 -6.79 3.92
N ILE A 102 12.33 -7.01 4.17
CA ILE A 102 11.78 -7.13 5.53
C ILE A 102 12.44 -8.27 6.29
N THR A 103 12.62 -9.43 5.66
CA THR A 103 13.27 -10.58 6.29
C THR A 103 14.73 -10.27 6.64
N LEU A 104 15.45 -9.60 5.76
CA LEU A 104 16.85 -9.20 5.98
C LEU A 104 16.96 -8.20 7.16
N VAL A 105 16.11 -7.18 7.19
CA VAL A 105 16.04 -6.22 8.29
C VAL A 105 15.71 -6.94 9.61
N HIS A 106 14.78 -7.89 9.57
CA HIS A 106 14.40 -8.65 10.78
C HIS A 106 15.54 -9.52 11.31
N ARG A 107 16.33 -10.12 10.42
CA ARG A 107 17.51 -10.92 10.81
C ARG A 107 18.63 -10.06 11.38
N THR A 108 18.92 -8.91 10.78
CA THR A 108 19.99 -8.02 11.21
C THR A 108 19.63 -7.21 12.45
N ALA A 109 18.56 -6.43 12.39
CA ALA A 109 18.11 -5.60 13.49
C ALA A 109 17.55 -6.42 14.66
N GLY A 110 16.89 -7.55 14.37
CA GLY A 110 16.37 -8.46 15.38
C GLY A 110 17.45 -9.16 16.20
N GLY A 111 18.58 -9.48 15.56
CA GLY A 111 19.76 -10.03 16.25
C GLY A 111 20.44 -9.03 17.16
N MET A 112 20.41 -7.74 16.85
CA MET A 112 21.09 -6.69 17.61
C MET A 112 20.21 -6.05 18.69
N TRP A 113 18.94 -5.77 18.38
CA TRP A 113 18.04 -4.97 19.23
C TRP A 113 16.71 -5.66 19.55
N GLY A 114 16.62 -6.96 19.27
CA GLY A 114 15.42 -7.77 19.49
C GLY A 114 14.25 -7.40 18.58
N LEU A 115 13.10 -8.00 18.84
CA LEU A 115 11.90 -7.86 18.02
C LEU A 115 11.39 -6.40 17.94
N ARG A 116 11.43 -5.67 19.06
CA ARG A 116 11.04 -4.26 19.10
C ARG A 116 11.93 -3.36 18.23
N GLY A 117 13.24 -3.60 18.24
CA GLY A 117 14.19 -2.89 17.41
C GLY A 117 13.94 -3.11 15.93
N SER A 118 13.59 -4.34 15.54
CA SER A 118 13.21 -4.64 14.15
C SER A 118 12.01 -3.84 13.68
N PHE A 119 10.97 -3.73 14.49
CA PHE A 119 9.77 -2.94 14.14
C PHE A 119 10.07 -1.45 14.06
N TRP A 120 10.91 -0.90 14.96
CA TRP A 120 11.36 0.48 14.86
C TRP A 120 12.17 0.74 13.59
N THR A 121 13.09 -0.15 13.25
CA THR A 121 13.87 -0.05 12.01
C THR A 121 12.96 -0.07 10.78
N LEU A 122 11.96 -0.96 10.75
CA LEU A 122 10.98 -1.02 9.66
C LEU A 122 10.09 0.24 9.60
N ALA A 123 9.70 0.82 10.75
CA ALA A 123 8.95 2.06 10.80
C ALA A 123 9.73 3.23 10.19
N VAL A 124 11.00 3.38 10.58
CA VAL A 124 11.89 4.43 10.03
C VAL A 124 12.13 4.19 8.53
N LEU A 125 12.38 2.95 8.13
CA LEU A 125 12.60 2.60 6.73
C LEU A 125 11.36 2.90 5.87
N ALA A 126 10.16 2.54 6.36
CA ALA A 126 8.91 2.86 5.70
C ALA A 126 8.68 4.38 5.58
N ALA A 127 8.93 5.13 6.66
CA ALA A 127 8.81 6.59 6.64
C ALA A 127 9.78 7.24 5.65
N VAL A 128 11.04 6.82 5.65
CA VAL A 128 12.09 7.43 4.80
C VAL A 128 11.93 6.98 3.34
N VAL A 129 11.83 5.69 3.07
CA VAL A 129 11.80 5.15 1.71
C VAL A 129 10.44 5.40 1.05
N CYS A 130 9.34 5.01 1.72
CA CYS A 130 8.00 5.21 1.14
C CYS A 130 7.58 6.68 1.20
N GLY A 131 7.89 7.40 2.28
CA GLY A 131 7.62 8.83 2.39
C GLY A 131 8.43 9.66 1.41
N GLY A 132 9.75 9.42 1.33
CA GLY A 132 10.64 10.06 0.37
C GLY A 132 10.24 9.74 -1.08
N GLY A 133 9.96 8.46 -1.38
CA GLY A 133 9.45 8.04 -2.69
C GLY A 133 8.12 8.70 -3.04
N SER A 134 7.23 8.87 -2.07
CA SER A 134 5.93 9.55 -2.27
C SER A 134 6.08 11.03 -2.64
N LEU A 135 7.12 11.70 -2.12
CA LEU A 135 7.42 13.10 -2.48
C LEU A 135 7.89 13.24 -3.93
N LEU A 136 8.56 12.22 -4.45
CA LEU A 136 9.03 12.17 -5.84
C LEU A 136 7.93 11.79 -6.84
N LEU A 137 6.79 11.25 -6.36
CA LEU A 137 5.65 10.95 -7.21
C LEU A 137 5.07 12.23 -7.78
N SER A 138 5.18 12.38 -9.10
CA SER A 138 4.58 13.48 -9.86
C SER A 138 3.79 12.89 -11.03
N LEU A 139 2.69 13.54 -11.37
CA LEU A 139 1.96 13.25 -12.60
C LEU A 139 2.63 13.97 -13.76
N PRO A 140 2.70 13.38 -14.97
CA PRO A 140 3.15 14.11 -16.15
C PRO A 140 2.24 15.31 -16.37
N PRO A 141 2.82 16.48 -16.75
CA PRO A 141 2.06 17.73 -16.93
C PRO A 141 0.98 17.63 -18.02
N ASP A 142 1.19 16.74 -19.00
CA ASP A 142 0.28 16.50 -20.11
C ASP A 142 -0.71 15.35 -19.86
N ALA A 143 -0.72 14.78 -18.64
CA ALA A 143 -1.68 13.74 -18.33
C ALA A 143 -3.09 14.37 -18.28
N PRO A 144 -4.01 14.00 -19.19
CA PRO A 144 -5.35 14.52 -19.14
C PRO A 144 -5.91 14.19 -17.75
N VAL A 145 -6.27 15.22 -17.00
CA VAL A 145 -7.11 15.08 -15.82
C VAL A 145 -8.43 14.54 -16.36
N ARG A 146 -8.54 13.20 -16.43
CA ARG A 146 -9.83 12.63 -16.78
C ARG A 146 -10.79 13.04 -15.67
N PRO A 147 -11.82 13.83 -15.97
CA PRO A 147 -12.92 13.96 -15.05
C PRO A 147 -13.38 12.55 -14.73
N SER A 148 -13.80 12.32 -13.53
CA SER A 148 -14.29 11.02 -13.06
C SER A 148 -15.61 10.61 -13.78
N GLU A 149 -15.55 10.46 -15.10
CA GLU A 149 -16.57 9.75 -15.88
C GLU A 149 -16.46 8.24 -15.70
N GLY A 150 -15.68 7.80 -14.71
CA GLY A 150 -15.62 6.42 -14.28
C GLY A 150 -16.95 5.99 -13.64
N MET A 151 -17.34 4.75 -13.89
CA MET A 151 -18.48 4.13 -13.21
C MET A 151 -18.39 4.36 -11.71
N THR A 152 -19.48 4.76 -11.08
CA THR A 152 -19.52 4.84 -9.62
C THR A 152 -19.21 3.46 -9.00
N PRO A 153 -18.64 3.39 -7.80
CA PRO A 153 -18.29 2.11 -7.15
C PRO A 153 -19.46 1.10 -7.15
N VAL A 154 -20.69 1.61 -7.02
CA VAL A 154 -21.92 0.79 -7.05
C VAL A 154 -22.20 0.25 -8.46
N GLN A 155 -21.93 1.01 -9.51
CA GLN A 155 -22.10 0.56 -10.90
C GLN A 155 -21.05 -0.50 -11.27
N VAL A 156 -19.81 -0.34 -10.78
CA VAL A 156 -18.74 -1.33 -10.96
C VAL A 156 -19.11 -2.66 -10.31
N LEU A 157 -19.59 -2.65 -9.06
CA LEU A 157 -20.05 -3.85 -8.34
C LEU A 157 -21.20 -4.56 -9.04
N LYS A 158 -22.08 -3.83 -9.74
CA LYS A 158 -23.21 -4.41 -10.50
C LYS A 158 -22.79 -4.95 -11.87
N SER A 159 -21.61 -4.60 -12.39
CA SER A 159 -21.15 -5.04 -13.69
C SER A 159 -20.87 -6.56 -13.72
N LYS A 160 -21.27 -7.24 -14.79
CA LYS A 160 -21.01 -8.68 -14.98
C LYS A 160 -19.51 -8.98 -15.00
N SER A 161 -18.74 -8.12 -15.66
CA SER A 161 -17.29 -8.26 -15.78
C SER A 161 -16.58 -8.22 -14.43
N TRP A 162 -17.02 -7.32 -13.52
CA TRP A 162 -16.44 -7.22 -12.19
C TRP A 162 -16.74 -8.47 -11.33
N ARG A 163 -17.97 -8.98 -11.41
CA ARG A 163 -18.36 -10.22 -10.68
C ARG A 163 -17.55 -11.42 -11.15
N LEU A 164 -17.30 -11.54 -12.44
CA LEU A 164 -16.47 -12.63 -12.99
C LEU A 164 -15.00 -12.51 -12.55
N LEU A 165 -14.44 -11.27 -12.55
CA LEU A 165 -13.08 -11.02 -12.05
C LEU A 165 -12.96 -11.30 -10.55
N ALA A 166 -13.96 -10.90 -9.76
CA ALA A 166 -13.99 -11.17 -8.32
C ALA A 166 -14.09 -12.68 -8.02
N LEU A 167 -14.89 -13.41 -8.77
CA LEU A 167 -14.98 -14.88 -8.69
C LEU A 167 -13.65 -15.55 -9.07
N ALA A 168 -13.04 -15.11 -10.16
CA ALA A 168 -11.73 -15.63 -10.59
C ALA A 168 -10.64 -15.36 -9.55
N GLY A 169 -10.64 -14.17 -8.94
CA GLY A 169 -9.68 -13.83 -7.87
C GLY A 169 -9.95 -14.54 -6.54
N ALA A 170 -11.18 -14.98 -6.28
CA ALA A 170 -11.51 -15.75 -5.08
C ALA A 170 -11.15 -17.24 -5.21
N LEU A 171 -10.98 -17.73 -6.44
CA LEU A 171 -10.63 -19.12 -6.75
C LEU A 171 -9.12 -19.33 -6.96
N ALA A 172 -8.33 -18.25 -7.06
CA ALA A 172 -6.87 -18.27 -7.19
C ALA A 172 -6.17 -18.16 -5.83
#